data_4bb23082c445968291e701921f020344
#
_entry.id   4bb23082c445968291e701921f020344
#
_cell.length_a   1.000
_cell.length_b   1.000
_cell.length_c   1.000
_cell.angle_alpha   90.00
_cell.angle_beta   90.00
_cell.angle_gamma   90.00
#
_symmetry.space_group_name_H-M   'P 1'
#
loop_
_entity.id
_entity.type
_entity.pdbx_description
1 polymer ?
#
loop_
_entity_poly.entity_id
_entity_poly.type
_entity_poly.pdbx_seq_one_letter_code
_entity_poly.pdbx_strand_id
1 'polypeptide(L)'
;MQKVSVDQLGGLPVSTPPERGDAARNRALLLGAARRLVAERGPDAVTMDEIATAAGVGEGTLFRRFGSRAGLMMVLLDEDEQASQRAFLFGPGPLGPDAPPLERLLAFGRERLRFVQTHQALLSDAARDPQMRYGAPAMVLRTHVRVLLEAARTTGDLDVQADALVALLDPDYVHHQLVDRQETVKSLGDKWESLALKLCGT
;
A
#
# COMPACT_ATOMS: atom_id res chain seq x y z
N MET A 1 61.50 -37.80 20.35
CA MET A 1 60.48 -37.42 19.31
C MET A 1 59.13 -37.91 19.79
N GLN A 2 58.35 -37.03 20.36
CA GLN A 2 57.03 -37.32 20.93
C GLN A 2 55.99 -36.90 19.90
N LYS A 3 55.18 -37.86 19.43
CA LYS A 3 54.07 -37.61 18.50
C LYS A 3 52.97 -36.88 19.27
N VAL A 4 52.68 -35.66 18.87
CA VAL A 4 51.51 -34.92 19.34
C VAL A 4 50.32 -35.43 18.52
N SER A 5 49.32 -35.97 19.24
CA SER A 5 48.05 -36.45 18.69
C SER A 5 47.16 -35.28 18.30
N VAL A 6 46.52 -35.34 17.10
CA VAL A 6 45.75 -34.29 16.44
C VAL A 6 44.31 -34.21 16.98
N ASP A 7 44.01 -34.80 18.12
CA ASP A 7 42.64 -34.96 18.67
C ASP A 7 42.18 -33.91 19.70
N GLN A 8 42.78 -32.72 19.75
CA GLN A 8 42.38 -31.65 20.66
C GLN A 8 42.13 -30.29 19.98
N LEU A 9 41.60 -30.28 18.78
CA LEU A 9 40.94 -29.07 18.25
C LEU A 9 39.45 -29.20 18.51
N GLY A 10 39.07 -28.79 19.74
CA GLY A 10 37.66 -28.63 20.12
C GLY A 10 36.94 -27.83 19.05
N GLY A 11 35.88 -28.42 18.48
CA GLY A 11 35.04 -27.79 17.52
C GLY A 11 34.48 -26.52 18.09
N LEU A 12 34.87 -25.38 17.51
CA LEU A 12 34.16 -24.13 17.69
C LEU A 12 32.69 -24.36 17.27
N PRO A 13 31.70 -23.99 18.08
CA PRO A 13 30.32 -24.06 17.64
C PRO A 13 30.20 -23.16 16.41
N VAL A 14 29.99 -23.78 15.26
CA VAL A 14 29.60 -23.04 14.05
C VAL A 14 28.24 -22.41 14.39
N SER A 15 28.28 -21.16 14.84
CA SER A 15 27.09 -20.34 14.99
C SER A 15 26.52 -20.14 13.60
N THR A 16 25.61 -21.03 13.24
CA THR A 16 24.73 -20.86 12.08
C THR A 16 23.97 -19.56 12.30
N PRO A 17 23.93 -18.64 11.32
CA PRO A 17 23.04 -17.49 11.41
C PRO A 17 21.64 -17.86 10.91
N PRO A 18 20.72 -18.33 11.80
CA PRO A 18 19.33 -18.59 11.43
C PRO A 18 18.48 -17.34 11.42
N GLU A 19 19.00 -16.19 11.90
CA GLU A 19 18.16 -15.04 12.26
C GLU A 19 17.55 -14.28 11.10
N ARG A 20 18.14 -14.21 9.93
CA ARG A 20 17.57 -13.41 8.82
C ARG A 20 16.39 -14.11 8.15
N GLY A 21 16.45 -15.41 7.95
CA GLY A 21 15.39 -16.21 7.33
C GLY A 21 14.18 -16.33 8.25
N ASP A 22 14.37 -16.64 9.53
CA ASP A 22 13.29 -16.77 10.50
C ASP A 22 12.65 -15.42 10.82
N ALA A 23 13.43 -14.35 10.88
CA ALA A 23 12.89 -13.01 11.05
C ALA A 23 12.02 -12.56 9.88
N ALA A 24 12.41 -12.84 8.65
CA ALA A 24 11.61 -12.54 7.45
C ALA A 24 10.34 -13.42 7.40
N ARG A 25 10.46 -14.71 7.72
CA ARG A 25 9.33 -15.63 7.80
C ARG A 25 8.32 -15.20 8.86
N ASN A 26 8.77 -14.88 10.06
CA ASN A 26 7.89 -14.41 11.15
C ASN A 26 7.21 -13.08 10.77
N ARG A 27 7.91 -12.18 10.08
CA ARG A 27 7.30 -10.95 9.56
C ARG A 27 6.18 -11.26 8.58
N ALA A 28 6.40 -12.16 7.64
CA ALA A 28 5.38 -12.54 6.66
C ALA A 28 4.16 -13.21 7.33
N LEU A 29 4.37 -14.09 8.33
CA LEU A 29 3.29 -14.71 9.10
C LEU A 29 2.45 -13.68 9.84
N LEU A 30 3.09 -12.73 10.52
CA LEU A 30 2.42 -11.66 11.27
C LEU A 30 1.60 -10.75 10.34
N LEU A 31 2.18 -10.30 9.22
CA LEU A 31 1.47 -9.46 8.26
C LEU A 31 0.34 -10.22 7.56
N GLY A 32 0.53 -11.50 7.23
CA GLY A 32 -0.52 -12.35 6.66
C GLY A 32 -1.69 -12.57 7.63
N ALA A 33 -1.42 -12.80 8.91
CA ALA A 33 -2.44 -12.92 9.95
C ALA A 33 -3.18 -11.59 10.14
N ALA A 34 -2.46 -10.48 10.22
CA ALA A 34 -3.04 -9.14 10.38
C ALA A 34 -3.96 -8.78 9.19
N ARG A 35 -3.53 -8.99 7.93
CA ARG A 35 -4.36 -8.77 6.74
C ARG A 35 -5.66 -9.55 6.78
N ARG A 36 -5.60 -10.84 7.11
CA ARG A 36 -6.77 -11.69 7.19
C ARG A 36 -7.75 -11.19 8.26
N LEU A 37 -7.28 -10.95 9.48
CA LEU A 37 -8.11 -10.49 10.58
C LEU A 37 -8.73 -9.10 10.30
N VAL A 38 -7.96 -8.18 9.72
CA VAL A 38 -8.43 -6.85 9.32
C VAL A 38 -9.50 -6.94 8.21
N ALA A 39 -9.31 -7.83 7.24
CA ALA A 39 -10.30 -8.04 6.18
C ALA A 39 -11.62 -8.64 6.72
N GLU A 40 -11.55 -9.49 7.73
CA GLU A 40 -12.72 -10.13 8.35
C GLU A 40 -13.51 -9.21 9.28
N ARG A 41 -12.82 -8.33 10.04
CA ARG A 41 -13.42 -7.60 11.18
C ARG A 41 -13.20 -6.10 11.16
N GLY A 42 -12.46 -5.60 10.19
CA GLY A 42 -12.01 -4.20 10.15
C GLY A 42 -10.79 -3.93 11.04
N PRO A 43 -10.06 -2.84 10.74
CA PRO A 43 -8.79 -2.54 11.44
C PRO A 43 -9.02 -2.27 12.93
N ASP A 44 -10.12 -1.66 13.33
CA ASP A 44 -10.35 -1.25 14.72
C ASP A 44 -10.71 -2.41 15.67
N ALA A 45 -11.24 -3.50 15.12
CA ALA A 45 -11.65 -4.67 15.89
C ALA A 45 -10.53 -5.72 16.11
N VAL A 46 -9.29 -5.45 15.66
CA VAL A 46 -8.18 -6.40 15.69
C VAL A 46 -7.13 -5.98 16.71
N THR A 47 -6.76 -6.87 17.63
CA THR A 47 -5.74 -6.65 18.65
C THR A 47 -4.39 -7.26 18.27
N MET A 48 -3.32 -6.79 18.92
CA MET A 48 -1.96 -7.31 18.75
C MET A 48 -1.86 -8.78 19.19
N ASP A 49 -2.53 -9.15 20.29
CA ASP A 49 -2.53 -10.51 20.82
C ASP A 49 -3.21 -11.50 19.87
N GLU A 50 -4.36 -11.13 19.29
CA GLU A 50 -5.03 -11.94 18.27
C GLU A 50 -4.17 -12.17 17.04
N ILE A 51 -3.44 -11.12 16.58
CA ILE A 51 -2.52 -11.24 15.46
C ILE A 51 -1.36 -12.19 15.79
N ALA A 52 -0.75 -12.04 16.97
CA ALA A 52 0.34 -12.89 17.42
C ALA A 52 -0.10 -14.36 17.50
N THR A 53 -1.26 -14.61 18.11
CA THR A 53 -1.88 -15.93 18.23
C THR A 53 -2.17 -16.54 16.85
N ALA A 54 -2.80 -15.78 15.96
CA ALA A 54 -3.15 -16.25 14.61
C ALA A 54 -1.92 -16.50 13.72
N ALA A 55 -0.81 -15.83 14.00
CA ALA A 55 0.47 -16.01 13.29
C ALA A 55 1.33 -17.16 13.90
N GLY A 56 0.99 -17.66 15.10
CA GLY A 56 1.83 -18.59 15.84
C GLY A 56 3.16 -17.99 16.29
N VAL A 57 3.20 -16.68 16.55
CA VAL A 57 4.40 -15.93 16.92
C VAL A 57 4.17 -15.29 18.28
N GLY A 58 5.21 -15.30 19.13
CA GLY A 58 5.10 -14.68 20.46
C GLY A 58 4.85 -13.17 20.38
N GLU A 59 3.94 -12.66 21.24
CA GLU A 59 3.53 -11.26 21.33
C GLU A 59 4.72 -10.29 21.47
N GLY A 60 5.72 -10.65 22.29
CA GLY A 60 6.94 -9.86 22.44
C GLY A 60 7.75 -9.70 21.14
N THR A 61 7.66 -10.67 20.23
CA THR A 61 8.29 -10.55 18.90
C THR A 61 7.53 -9.57 18.01
N LEU A 62 6.20 -9.57 18.09
CA LEU A 62 5.35 -8.64 17.39
C LEU A 62 5.62 -7.20 17.85
N PHE A 63 5.57 -6.93 19.17
CA PHE A 63 5.82 -5.59 19.73
C PHE A 63 7.23 -5.09 19.44
N ARG A 64 8.25 -5.95 19.58
CA ARG A 64 9.63 -5.58 19.26
C ARG A 64 9.78 -5.17 17.80
N ARG A 65 8.98 -5.74 16.87
CA ARG A 65 9.11 -5.50 15.44
C ARG A 65 8.33 -4.30 14.94
N PHE A 66 7.12 -4.11 15.43
CA PHE A 66 6.18 -3.09 14.93
C PHE A 66 5.91 -1.97 15.94
N GLY A 67 6.36 -2.13 17.17
CA GLY A 67 6.21 -1.14 18.24
C GLY A 67 4.79 -1.03 18.79
N SER A 68 3.81 -0.92 17.93
CA SER A 68 2.41 -0.74 18.29
C SER A 68 1.47 -1.29 17.21
N ARG A 69 0.18 -1.37 17.53
CA ARG A 69 -0.86 -1.71 16.55
C ARG A 69 -0.87 -0.69 15.39
N ALA A 70 -0.78 0.60 15.70
CA ALA A 70 -0.69 1.64 14.68
C ALA A 70 0.53 1.43 13.76
N GLY A 71 1.70 1.12 14.33
CA GLY A 71 2.91 0.81 13.56
C GLY A 71 2.74 -0.40 12.64
N LEU A 72 2.07 -1.45 13.12
CA LEU A 72 1.74 -2.62 12.28
C LEU A 72 0.79 -2.25 11.13
N MET A 73 -0.27 -1.49 11.41
CA MET A 73 -1.23 -1.06 10.40
C MET A 73 -0.59 -0.16 9.34
N MET A 74 0.32 0.72 9.74
CA MET A 74 1.10 1.55 8.79
C MET A 74 2.00 0.71 7.89
N VAL A 75 2.62 -0.36 8.42
CA VAL A 75 3.41 -1.29 7.58
C VAL A 75 2.53 -2.03 6.58
N LEU A 76 1.32 -2.45 6.97
CA LEU A 76 0.36 -3.07 6.05
C LEU A 76 -0.04 -2.11 4.94
N LEU A 77 -0.38 -0.88 5.29
CA LEU A 77 -0.75 0.16 4.33
C LEU A 77 0.40 0.45 3.34
N ASP A 78 1.64 0.56 3.82
CA ASP A 78 2.82 0.78 2.98
C ASP A 78 3.06 -0.37 1.99
N GLU A 79 2.93 -1.63 2.45
CA GLU A 79 3.06 -2.79 1.55
C GLU A 79 1.96 -2.82 0.47
N ASP A 80 0.72 -2.48 0.83
CA ASP A 80 -0.40 -2.45 -0.09
C ASP A 80 -0.28 -1.27 -1.08
N GLU A 81 0.19 -0.10 -0.61
CA GLU A 81 0.52 1.04 -1.47
C GLU A 81 1.62 0.69 -2.48
N GLN A 82 2.70 0.06 -2.02
CA GLN A 82 3.77 -0.42 -2.91
C GLN A 82 3.27 -1.47 -3.92
N ALA A 83 2.36 -2.35 -3.52
CA ALA A 83 1.75 -3.32 -4.43
C ALA A 83 0.89 -2.63 -5.49
N SER A 84 0.07 -1.65 -5.10
CA SER A 84 -0.71 -0.81 -6.02
C SER A 84 0.20 -0.06 -6.99
N GLN A 85 1.26 0.58 -6.50
CA GLN A 85 2.23 1.28 -7.35
C GLN A 85 2.90 0.34 -8.36
N ARG A 86 3.33 -0.85 -7.94
CA ARG A 86 3.88 -1.84 -8.88
C ARG A 86 2.86 -2.25 -9.93
N ALA A 87 1.58 -2.37 -9.58
CA ALA A 87 0.54 -2.76 -10.52
C ALA A 87 0.34 -1.72 -11.62
N PHE A 88 0.26 -0.42 -11.32
CA PHE A 88 0.06 0.59 -12.35
C PHE A 88 1.35 1.02 -13.07
N LEU A 89 2.54 0.80 -12.49
CA LEU A 89 3.81 1.12 -13.13
C LEU A 89 4.33 -0.02 -14.01
N PHE A 90 4.14 -1.28 -13.60
CA PHE A 90 4.81 -2.44 -14.19
C PHE A 90 3.89 -3.65 -14.39
N GLY A 91 2.63 -3.57 -13.98
CA GLY A 91 1.65 -4.66 -14.12
C GLY A 91 1.07 -4.76 -15.53
N PRO A 92 0.19 -5.75 -15.76
CA PRO A 92 -0.52 -5.90 -17.03
C PRO A 92 -1.58 -4.81 -17.23
N GLY A 93 -2.03 -4.65 -18.47
CA GLY A 93 -3.19 -3.81 -18.78
C GLY A 93 -4.48 -4.34 -18.11
N PRO A 94 -5.49 -3.48 -17.96
CA PRO A 94 -5.56 -2.09 -18.43
C PRO A 94 -4.83 -1.08 -17.51
N LEU A 95 -4.38 -1.49 -16.32
CA LEU A 95 -3.74 -0.60 -15.34
C LEU A 95 -2.28 -0.31 -15.69
N GLY A 96 -1.55 -1.32 -16.15
CA GLY A 96 -0.13 -1.26 -16.47
C GLY A 96 0.19 -0.73 -17.87
N PRO A 97 1.50 -0.69 -18.22
CA PRO A 97 1.99 -0.02 -19.42
C PRO A 97 1.55 -0.64 -20.76
N ASP A 98 1.02 -1.85 -20.77
CA ASP A 98 0.59 -2.54 -21.98
C ASP A 98 -0.71 -1.97 -22.60
N ALA A 99 -1.45 -1.13 -21.86
CA ALA A 99 -2.68 -0.52 -22.32
C ALA A 99 -2.47 0.93 -22.80
N PRO A 100 -3.38 1.45 -23.68
CA PRO A 100 -3.37 2.85 -24.11
C PRO A 100 -3.45 3.82 -22.92
N PRO A 101 -2.85 5.02 -23.02
CA PRO A 101 -2.76 5.97 -21.90
C PRO A 101 -4.11 6.32 -21.27
N LEU A 102 -5.14 6.54 -22.07
CA LEU A 102 -6.49 6.84 -21.58
C LEU A 102 -7.09 5.66 -20.81
N GLU A 103 -6.99 4.44 -21.33
CA GLU A 103 -7.49 3.24 -20.63
C GLU A 103 -6.78 3.06 -19.28
N ARG A 104 -5.46 3.28 -19.24
CA ARG A 104 -4.67 3.25 -18.01
C ARG A 104 -5.15 4.30 -17.02
N LEU A 105 -5.40 5.52 -17.48
CA LEU A 105 -5.89 6.61 -16.63
C LEU A 105 -7.24 6.23 -15.99
N LEU A 106 -8.19 5.73 -16.79
CA LEU A 106 -9.50 5.32 -16.30
C LEU A 106 -9.41 4.15 -15.30
N ALA A 107 -8.61 3.13 -15.62
CA ALA A 107 -8.37 1.99 -14.74
C ALA A 107 -7.71 2.41 -13.41
N PHE A 108 -6.74 3.35 -13.48
CA PHE A 108 -6.06 3.90 -12.32
C PHE A 108 -7.04 4.60 -11.36
N GLY A 109 -7.91 5.48 -11.85
CA GLY A 109 -8.89 6.16 -11.01
C GLY A 109 -9.82 5.20 -10.29
N ARG A 110 -10.33 4.17 -10.98
CA ARG A 110 -11.19 3.14 -10.38
C ARG A 110 -10.45 2.31 -9.33
N GLU A 111 -9.21 1.93 -9.61
CA GLU A 111 -8.38 1.18 -8.66
C GLU A 111 -8.10 2.01 -7.41
N ARG A 112 -7.68 3.27 -7.58
CA ARG A 112 -7.39 4.17 -6.45
C ARG A 112 -8.60 4.45 -5.57
N LEU A 113 -9.79 4.62 -6.13
CA LEU A 113 -11.02 4.77 -5.35
C LEU A 113 -11.31 3.53 -4.50
N ARG A 114 -11.13 2.31 -5.04
CA ARG A 114 -11.26 1.07 -4.27
C ARG A 114 -10.20 0.97 -3.17
N PHE A 115 -8.95 1.32 -3.50
CA PHE A 115 -7.85 1.35 -2.54
C PHE A 115 -8.16 2.28 -1.37
N VAL A 116 -8.58 3.52 -1.66
CA VAL A 116 -8.97 4.50 -0.64
C VAL A 116 -10.13 3.99 0.19
N GLN A 117 -11.18 3.41 -0.42
CA GLN A 117 -12.29 2.82 0.34
C GLN A 117 -11.83 1.73 1.29
N THR A 118 -10.93 0.84 0.83
CA THR A 118 -10.45 -0.29 1.65
C THR A 118 -9.56 0.16 2.81
N HIS A 119 -8.77 1.22 2.61
CA HIS A 119 -7.78 1.70 3.57
C HIS A 119 -8.16 3.03 4.22
N GLN A 120 -9.40 3.46 4.09
CA GLN A 120 -9.88 4.80 4.41
C GLN A 120 -9.46 5.26 5.81
N ALA A 121 -9.70 4.46 6.84
CA ALA A 121 -9.37 4.82 8.22
C ALA A 121 -7.87 5.07 8.44
N LEU A 122 -7.02 4.23 7.83
CA LEU A 122 -5.56 4.37 7.93
C LEU A 122 -5.04 5.56 7.12
N LEU A 123 -5.60 5.78 5.94
CA LEU A 123 -5.23 6.89 5.07
C LEU A 123 -5.64 8.24 5.65
N SER A 124 -6.84 8.36 6.22
CA SER A 124 -7.28 9.59 6.88
C SER A 124 -6.46 9.91 8.13
N ASP A 125 -6.03 8.90 8.88
CA ASP A 125 -5.14 9.10 10.02
C ASP A 125 -3.75 9.56 9.57
N ALA A 126 -3.18 8.93 8.55
CA ALA A 126 -1.92 9.33 7.95
C ALA A 126 -1.97 10.73 7.32
N ALA A 127 -3.09 11.12 6.71
CA ALA A 127 -3.27 12.43 6.06
C ALA A 127 -3.29 13.62 7.03
N ARG A 128 -3.42 13.37 8.35
CA ARG A 128 -3.27 14.42 9.38
C ARG A 128 -1.86 14.97 9.48
N ASP A 129 -0.86 14.18 9.08
CA ASP A 129 0.52 14.65 8.98
C ASP A 129 0.76 15.19 7.55
N PRO A 130 1.06 16.50 7.38
CA PRO A 130 1.33 17.08 6.07
C PRO A 130 2.49 16.41 5.32
N GLN A 131 3.49 15.88 6.03
CA GLN A 131 4.60 15.16 5.41
C GLN A 131 4.16 13.82 4.82
N MET A 132 3.19 13.16 5.43
CA MET A 132 2.58 11.94 4.89
C MET A 132 1.60 12.26 3.76
N ARG A 133 0.76 13.29 3.93
CA ARG A 133 -0.25 13.69 2.95
C ARG A 133 0.34 14.10 1.59
N TYR A 134 1.45 14.84 1.60
CA TYR A 134 2.13 15.35 0.39
C TYR A 134 3.46 14.66 0.12
N GLY A 135 3.73 13.54 0.79
CA GLY A 135 4.98 12.80 0.68
C GLY A 135 5.12 11.98 -0.60
N ALA A 136 6.12 11.10 -0.61
CA ALA A 136 6.50 10.33 -1.78
C ALA A 136 5.33 9.54 -2.43
N PRO A 137 4.41 8.87 -1.70
CA PRO A 137 3.30 8.19 -2.34
C PRO A 137 2.39 9.12 -3.13
N ALA A 138 2.01 10.28 -2.57
CA ALA A 138 1.19 11.27 -3.25
C ALA A 138 1.87 11.84 -4.50
N MET A 139 3.17 12.08 -4.43
CA MET A 139 3.97 12.53 -5.58
C MET A 139 4.01 11.48 -6.70
N VAL A 140 4.10 10.21 -6.37
CA VAL A 140 4.06 9.11 -7.38
C VAL A 140 2.71 9.09 -8.09
N LEU A 141 1.59 9.18 -7.34
CA LEU A 141 0.25 9.22 -7.93
C LEU A 141 0.07 10.42 -8.87
N ARG A 142 0.45 11.62 -8.39
CA ARG A 142 0.38 12.85 -9.16
C ARG A 142 1.20 12.76 -10.45
N THR A 143 2.45 12.31 -10.34
CA THR A 143 3.34 12.15 -11.49
C THR A 143 2.79 11.14 -12.48
N HIS A 144 2.24 10.02 -12.01
CA HIS A 144 1.64 9.00 -12.87
C HIS A 144 0.46 9.56 -13.67
N VAL A 145 -0.47 10.26 -13.01
CA VAL A 145 -1.62 10.91 -13.67
C VAL A 145 -1.13 11.93 -14.70
N ARG A 146 -0.18 12.79 -14.35
CA ARG A 146 0.39 13.78 -15.26
C ARG A 146 1.00 13.14 -16.52
N VAL A 147 1.79 12.08 -16.35
CA VAL A 147 2.40 11.33 -17.48
C VAL A 147 1.33 10.72 -18.39
N LEU A 148 0.24 10.20 -17.82
CA LEU A 148 -0.85 9.64 -18.60
C LEU A 148 -1.63 10.72 -19.38
N LEU A 149 -1.88 11.88 -18.76
CA LEU A 149 -2.50 13.02 -19.44
C LEU A 149 -1.63 13.52 -20.61
N GLU A 150 -0.32 13.63 -20.41
CA GLU A 150 0.64 13.99 -21.44
C GLU A 150 0.65 12.97 -22.60
N ALA A 151 0.70 11.70 -22.30
CA ALA A 151 0.66 10.61 -23.28
C ALA A 151 -0.68 10.52 -24.02
N ALA A 152 -1.80 10.90 -23.36
CA ALA A 152 -3.12 11.03 -23.99
C ALA A 152 -3.27 12.33 -24.81
N ARG A 153 -2.22 13.15 -24.88
CA ARG A 153 -2.19 14.44 -25.62
C ARG A 153 -3.23 15.45 -25.14
N THR A 154 -3.49 15.48 -23.86
CA THR A 154 -4.39 16.43 -23.21
C THR A 154 -3.86 17.87 -23.40
N THR A 155 -4.75 18.82 -23.62
CA THR A 155 -4.40 20.25 -23.76
C THR A 155 -4.60 20.99 -22.43
N GLY A 156 -3.92 22.12 -22.27
CA GLY A 156 -3.95 22.95 -21.06
C GLY A 156 -2.84 22.62 -20.05
N ASP A 157 -2.99 23.09 -18.82
CA ASP A 157 -2.00 22.91 -17.77
C ASP A 157 -2.12 21.49 -17.16
N LEU A 158 -1.16 20.63 -17.51
CA LEU A 158 -1.13 19.23 -17.06
C LEU A 158 -0.93 19.08 -15.56
N ASP A 159 -0.23 20.02 -14.93
CA ASP A 159 0.01 19.98 -13.47
C ASP A 159 -1.28 20.25 -12.71
N VAL A 160 -2.03 21.28 -13.13
CA VAL A 160 -3.35 21.60 -12.54
C VAL A 160 -4.35 20.48 -12.79
N GLN A 161 -4.37 19.88 -13.96
CA GLN A 161 -5.26 18.77 -14.30
C GLN A 161 -4.93 17.53 -13.47
N ALA A 162 -3.66 17.19 -13.29
CA ALA A 162 -3.23 16.10 -12.45
C ALA A 162 -3.61 16.33 -10.99
N ASP A 163 -3.39 17.53 -10.47
CA ASP A 163 -3.78 17.91 -9.10
C ASP A 163 -5.30 17.81 -8.91
N ALA A 164 -6.10 18.25 -9.86
CA ALA A 164 -7.57 18.15 -9.81
C ALA A 164 -8.05 16.68 -9.78
N LEU A 165 -7.47 15.82 -10.63
CA LEU A 165 -7.82 14.41 -10.66
C LEU A 165 -7.39 13.68 -9.37
N VAL A 166 -6.23 13.99 -8.83
CA VAL A 166 -5.73 13.38 -7.59
C VAL A 166 -6.50 13.89 -6.37
N ALA A 167 -6.92 15.17 -6.34
CA ALA A 167 -7.73 15.71 -5.26
C ALA A 167 -9.07 14.98 -5.07
N LEU A 168 -9.66 14.45 -6.14
CA LEU A 168 -10.88 13.63 -6.07
C LEU A 168 -10.65 12.22 -5.50
N LEU A 169 -9.39 11.83 -5.31
CA LEU A 169 -8.97 10.57 -4.68
C LEU A 169 -8.49 10.78 -3.24
N ASP A 170 -8.60 12.01 -2.70
CA ASP A 170 -8.26 12.31 -1.31
C ASP A 170 -9.13 11.47 -0.35
N PRO A 171 -8.54 10.83 0.68
CA PRO A 171 -9.27 9.95 1.59
C PRO A 171 -10.43 10.62 2.31
N ASP A 172 -10.28 11.89 2.74
CA ASP A 172 -11.33 12.61 3.44
C ASP A 172 -12.47 13.00 2.48
N TYR A 173 -12.13 13.40 1.25
CA TYR A 173 -13.12 13.65 0.21
C TYR A 173 -13.92 12.38 -0.13
N VAL A 174 -13.22 11.27 -0.36
CA VAL A 174 -13.88 9.99 -0.69
C VAL A 174 -14.76 9.53 0.48
N HIS A 175 -14.29 9.63 1.72
CA HIS A 175 -15.08 9.32 2.91
C HIS A 175 -16.36 10.13 2.96
N HIS A 176 -16.28 11.45 2.82
CA HIS A 176 -17.44 12.34 2.79
C HIS A 176 -18.45 11.93 1.71
N GLN A 177 -17.99 11.61 0.51
CA GLN A 177 -18.87 11.17 -0.57
C GLN A 177 -19.58 9.84 -0.24
N LEU A 178 -18.85 8.86 0.30
CA LEU A 178 -19.38 7.53 0.59
C LEU A 178 -20.31 7.52 1.81
N VAL A 179 -19.94 8.23 2.88
CA VAL A 179 -20.65 8.17 4.17
C VAL A 179 -21.71 9.26 4.28
N ASP A 180 -21.35 10.53 4.10
CA ASP A 180 -22.27 11.64 4.33
C ASP A 180 -23.22 11.84 3.15
N ARG A 181 -22.75 11.61 1.92
CA ARG A 181 -23.56 11.76 0.71
C ARG A 181 -24.15 10.44 0.20
N GLN A 182 -23.83 9.31 0.85
CA GLN A 182 -24.31 7.96 0.51
C GLN A 182 -24.08 7.56 -0.97
N GLU A 183 -22.98 8.06 -1.54
CA GLU A 183 -22.54 7.68 -2.87
C GLU A 183 -21.92 6.27 -2.85
N THR A 184 -21.82 5.63 -4.01
CA THR A 184 -21.10 4.36 -4.16
C THR A 184 -19.74 4.59 -4.79
N VAL A 185 -18.77 3.68 -4.52
CA VAL A 185 -17.47 3.71 -5.20
C VAL A 185 -17.62 3.63 -6.71
N LYS A 186 -18.63 2.89 -7.20
CA LYS A 186 -18.94 2.84 -8.63
C LYS A 186 -19.34 4.22 -9.15
N SER A 187 -20.26 4.92 -8.47
CA SER A 187 -20.69 6.28 -8.86
C SER A 187 -19.53 7.27 -8.85
N LEU A 188 -18.65 7.21 -7.84
CA LEU A 188 -17.44 8.04 -7.80
C LEU A 188 -16.50 7.72 -8.96
N GLY A 189 -16.34 6.44 -9.29
CA GLY A 189 -15.56 6.01 -10.45
C GLY A 189 -16.12 6.56 -11.76
N ASP A 190 -17.42 6.49 -11.97
CA ASP A 190 -18.08 7.00 -13.18
C ASP A 190 -17.93 8.54 -13.30
N LYS A 191 -18.02 9.28 -12.18
CA LYS A 191 -17.80 10.74 -12.13
C LYS A 191 -16.34 11.10 -12.41
N TRP A 192 -15.40 10.36 -11.83
CA TRP A 192 -13.97 10.55 -12.05
C TRP A 192 -13.59 10.29 -13.51
N GLU A 193 -14.10 9.20 -14.10
CA GLU A 193 -13.93 8.90 -15.53
C GLU A 193 -14.52 9.99 -16.42
N SER A 194 -15.72 10.46 -16.12
CA SER A 194 -16.34 11.55 -16.90
C SER A 194 -15.47 12.79 -16.96
N LEU A 195 -14.81 13.15 -15.84
CA LEU A 195 -13.85 14.26 -15.83
C LEU A 195 -12.60 13.94 -16.64
N ALA A 196 -12.02 12.75 -16.47
CA ALA A 196 -10.81 12.33 -17.20
C ALA A 196 -11.05 12.29 -18.71
N LEU A 197 -12.18 11.75 -19.18
CA LEU A 197 -12.58 11.74 -20.58
C LEU A 197 -12.71 13.16 -21.13
N LYS A 198 -13.36 14.04 -20.40
CA LYS A 198 -13.54 15.44 -20.80
C LYS A 198 -12.21 16.19 -20.92
N LEU A 199 -11.26 15.93 -20.03
CA LEU A 199 -9.92 16.50 -20.11
C LEU A 199 -9.14 15.97 -21.32
N CYS A 200 -9.32 14.70 -21.67
CA CYS A 200 -8.69 14.09 -22.83
C CYS A 200 -9.38 14.38 -24.16
N GLY A 201 -10.43 15.19 -24.18
CA GLY A 201 -11.11 15.62 -25.41
C GLY A 201 -11.96 14.55 -26.08
N THR A 202 -12.49 13.61 -25.28
CA THR A 202 -13.37 12.50 -25.73
C THR A 202 -14.80 12.66 -25.20
#